data_728125820becdce833f9d7f1c5f62b5b
#
_entry.id   728125820becdce833f9d7f1c5f62b5b
#
_cell.length_a   1.000
_cell.length_b   1.000
_cell.length_c   1.000
_cell.angle_alpha   90.00
_cell.angle_beta   90.00
_cell.angle_gamma   90.00
#
_symmetry.space_group_name_H-M   'P 1'
#
loop_
_entity.id
_entity.type
_entity.pdbx_description
1 polymer ?
#
loop_
_entity_poly.entity_id
_entity_poly.type
_entity_poly.pdbx_seq_one_letter_code
_entity_poly.pdbx_strand_id
1 'polypeptide(L)'
;WGGSPDAIKTSIAEGRNGVMPPLVAAVGSADDVRNVAHYVLSLSGAAHDASKAALGKPKFAVCSVCHGAEGKGNQQLGAPDLTDRIWLHGSGIDAIVEVITKGRDNRMPAHKEFLGDAKVHLLAGYVLGLSKEPSAPKPTLGK
;
A
#
# COMPACT_ATOMS: atom_id res chain seq x y z
N TRP A 1 7.82 -0.26 -1.40
CA TRP A 1 8.08 0.82 -0.45
C TRP A 1 8.63 0.21 0.86
N GLY A 2 9.41 0.92 1.64
CA GLY A 2 9.92 0.39 2.91
C GLY A 2 10.81 -0.86 2.81
N GLY A 3 11.37 -1.17 1.65
CA GLY A 3 12.18 -2.37 1.42
C GLY A 3 13.65 -2.27 1.84
N SER A 4 14.05 -1.20 2.53
CA SER A 4 15.40 -1.13 3.08
C SER A 4 15.56 -2.03 4.31
N PRO A 5 16.77 -2.55 4.58
CA PRO A 5 17.02 -3.37 5.77
C PRO A 5 16.56 -2.71 7.07
N ASP A 6 16.81 -1.41 7.21
CA ASP A 6 16.43 -0.64 8.40
C ASP A 6 14.93 -0.47 8.52
N ALA A 7 14.21 -0.19 7.42
CA ALA A 7 12.76 -0.08 7.43
C ALA A 7 12.09 -1.42 7.80
N ILE A 8 12.62 -2.54 7.31
CA ILE A 8 12.13 -3.88 7.67
C ILE A 8 12.41 -4.15 9.15
N LYS A 9 13.62 -3.88 9.63
CA LYS A 9 14.01 -4.06 11.02
C LYS A 9 13.12 -3.24 11.97
N THR A 10 12.92 -1.95 11.67
CA THR A 10 12.05 -1.06 12.45
C THR A 10 10.60 -1.57 12.44
N SER A 11 10.10 -2.03 11.31
CA SER A 11 8.73 -2.55 11.21
C SER A 11 8.53 -3.81 12.07
N ILE A 12 9.53 -4.69 12.15
CA ILE A 12 9.48 -5.87 13.01
C ILE A 12 9.62 -5.46 14.49
N ALA A 13 10.57 -4.58 14.81
CA ALA A 13 10.86 -4.19 16.18
C ALA A 13 9.71 -3.42 16.83
N GLU A 14 9.24 -2.37 16.16
CA GLU A 14 8.32 -1.37 16.71
C GLU A 14 6.87 -1.57 16.24
N GLY A 15 6.67 -2.45 15.26
CA GLY A 15 5.39 -2.62 14.59
C GLY A 15 5.09 -1.47 13.62
N ARG A 16 3.91 -1.50 13.06
CA ARG A 16 3.37 -0.43 12.21
C ARG A 16 1.88 -0.26 12.41
N ASN A 17 1.44 0.98 12.32
CA ASN A 17 0.04 1.31 12.21
C ASN A 17 -0.15 2.22 11.00
N GLY A 18 -0.95 1.78 10.03
CA GLY A 18 -1.27 2.54 8.82
C GLY A 18 -2.78 2.74 8.75
N VAL A 19 -3.23 3.95 8.97
CA VAL A 19 -4.65 4.30 8.91
C VAL A 19 -4.91 5.15 7.68
N MET A 20 -5.80 4.68 6.80
CA MET A 20 -6.38 5.46 5.72
C MET A 20 -7.86 5.69 6.06
N PRO A 21 -8.29 6.93 6.35
CA PRO A 21 -9.69 7.19 6.65
C PRO A 21 -10.57 7.04 5.41
N PRO A 22 -11.90 6.85 5.56
CA PRO A 22 -12.84 6.98 4.44
C PRO A 22 -12.76 8.37 3.82
N LEU A 23 -12.61 8.46 2.49
CA LEU A 23 -12.36 9.73 1.80
C LEU A 23 -13.47 10.13 0.83
N VAL A 24 -14.59 9.42 0.77
CA VAL A 24 -15.71 9.72 -0.15
C VAL A 24 -16.16 11.18 -0.03
N ALA A 25 -16.35 11.67 1.20
CA ALA A 25 -16.82 13.05 1.42
C ALA A 25 -15.85 14.12 0.88
N ALA A 26 -14.54 13.81 0.87
CA ALA A 26 -13.52 14.72 0.38
C ALA A 26 -13.27 14.59 -1.13
N VAL A 27 -13.42 13.38 -1.68
CA VAL A 27 -13.25 13.11 -3.12
C VAL A 27 -14.45 13.56 -3.94
N GLY A 28 -15.68 13.28 -3.46
CA GLY A 28 -16.92 13.68 -4.10
C GLY A 28 -17.88 12.51 -4.38
N SER A 29 -18.47 12.48 -5.58
CA SER A 29 -19.44 11.46 -5.98
C SER A 29 -18.83 10.05 -6.13
N ALA A 30 -19.67 9.03 -6.25
CA ALA A 30 -19.23 7.67 -6.55
C ALA A 30 -18.44 7.59 -7.87
N ASP A 31 -18.82 8.39 -8.87
CA ASP A 31 -18.09 8.49 -10.14
C ASP A 31 -16.72 9.14 -9.94
N ASP A 32 -16.62 10.16 -9.09
CA ASP A 32 -15.34 10.78 -8.73
C ASP A 32 -14.39 9.80 -8.05
N VAL A 33 -14.90 9.00 -7.12
CA VAL A 33 -14.13 7.93 -6.46
C VAL A 33 -13.63 6.91 -7.50
N ARG A 34 -14.50 6.50 -8.43
CA ARG A 34 -14.11 5.58 -9.50
C ARG A 34 -13.09 6.20 -10.45
N ASN A 35 -13.21 7.47 -10.77
CA ASN A 35 -12.23 8.20 -11.58
C ASN A 35 -10.86 8.27 -10.88
N VAL A 36 -10.82 8.56 -9.57
CA VAL A 36 -9.60 8.51 -8.78
C VAL A 36 -9.00 7.11 -8.77
N ALA A 37 -9.81 6.04 -8.65
CA ALA A 37 -9.31 4.67 -8.72
C ALA A 37 -8.62 4.36 -10.06
N HIS A 38 -9.15 4.85 -11.19
CA HIS A 38 -8.49 4.75 -12.49
C HIS A 38 -7.17 5.53 -12.54
N TYR A 39 -7.12 6.72 -11.94
CA TYR A 39 -5.88 7.48 -11.86
C TYR A 39 -4.83 6.74 -11.00
N VAL A 40 -5.21 6.19 -9.86
CA VAL A 40 -4.31 5.39 -9.00
C VAL A 40 -3.74 4.19 -9.77
N LEU A 41 -4.57 3.46 -10.53
CA LEU A 41 -4.07 2.37 -11.40
C LEU A 41 -3.08 2.88 -12.45
N SER A 42 -3.31 4.08 -13.01
CA SER A 42 -2.39 4.66 -13.99
C SER A 42 -1.00 4.93 -13.41
N LEU A 43 -0.90 5.26 -12.13
CA LEU A 43 0.39 5.49 -11.46
C LEU A 43 1.28 4.23 -11.45
N SER A 44 0.68 3.05 -11.27
CA SER A 44 1.39 1.76 -11.28
C SER A 44 1.59 1.16 -12.69
N GLY A 45 1.11 1.84 -13.74
CA GLY A 45 1.09 1.30 -15.09
C GLY A 45 0.14 0.12 -15.29
N ALA A 46 -0.82 -0.10 -14.38
CA ALA A 46 -1.84 -1.12 -14.52
C ALA A 46 -2.91 -0.72 -15.54
N ALA A 47 -3.67 -1.70 -16.03
CA ALA A 47 -4.77 -1.45 -16.99
C ALA A 47 -5.83 -0.54 -16.36
N HIS A 48 -6.18 0.55 -17.05
CA HIS A 48 -7.13 1.56 -16.60
C HIS A 48 -7.82 2.25 -17.79
N ASP A 49 -8.88 2.99 -17.50
CA ASP A 49 -9.52 3.89 -18.48
C ASP A 49 -8.82 5.25 -18.42
N ALA A 50 -8.14 5.64 -19.50
CA ALA A 50 -7.37 6.87 -19.57
C ALA A 50 -8.22 8.14 -19.40
N SER A 51 -9.47 8.13 -19.93
CA SER A 51 -10.39 9.27 -19.81
C SER A 51 -10.80 9.48 -18.35
N LYS A 52 -11.14 8.38 -17.65
CA LYS A 52 -11.48 8.42 -16.23
C LYS A 52 -10.28 8.79 -15.37
N ALA A 53 -9.10 8.26 -15.68
CA ALA A 53 -7.86 8.65 -15.00
C ALA A 53 -7.59 10.16 -15.13
N ALA A 54 -7.80 10.75 -16.30
CA ALA A 54 -7.66 12.19 -16.50
C ALA A 54 -8.64 13.01 -15.62
N LEU A 55 -9.88 12.54 -15.46
CA LEU A 55 -10.86 13.14 -14.55
C LEU A 55 -10.51 12.94 -13.06
N GLY A 56 -9.91 11.81 -12.73
CA GLY A 56 -9.51 11.49 -11.35
C GLY A 56 -8.26 12.24 -10.88
N LYS A 57 -7.34 12.58 -11.81
CA LYS A 57 -6.07 13.23 -11.49
C LYS A 57 -6.20 14.49 -10.61
N PRO A 58 -7.05 15.49 -10.91
CA PRO A 58 -7.18 16.68 -10.06
C PRO A 58 -7.72 16.34 -8.66
N LYS A 59 -8.54 15.31 -8.53
CA LYS A 59 -9.14 14.88 -7.26
C LYS A 59 -8.17 14.07 -6.39
N PHE A 60 -7.09 13.56 -6.96
CA PHE A 60 -6.01 12.88 -6.24
C PHE A 60 -5.28 13.80 -5.25
N ALA A 61 -5.46 15.12 -5.34
CA ALA A 61 -4.91 16.07 -4.38
C ALA A 61 -5.24 15.72 -2.92
N VAL A 62 -6.43 15.16 -2.66
CA VAL A 62 -6.83 14.68 -1.32
C VAL A 62 -5.95 13.50 -0.86
N CYS A 63 -5.61 12.62 -1.76
CA CYS A 63 -4.79 11.43 -1.49
C CYS A 63 -3.31 11.76 -1.35
N SER A 64 -2.86 12.81 -2.07
CA SER A 64 -1.46 13.24 -2.09
C SER A 64 -0.92 13.70 -0.73
N VAL A 65 -1.79 14.10 0.18
CA VAL A 65 -1.43 14.49 1.56
C VAL A 65 -0.67 13.36 2.28
N CYS A 66 -1.10 12.11 2.07
CA CYS A 66 -0.46 10.94 2.66
C CYS A 66 0.43 10.19 1.67
N HIS A 67 -0.02 10.07 0.40
CA HIS A 67 0.69 9.27 -0.61
C HIS A 67 1.74 10.06 -1.40
N GLY A 68 1.86 11.37 -1.16
CA GLY A 68 2.75 12.25 -1.94
C GLY A 68 2.14 12.65 -3.29
N ALA A 69 2.60 13.76 -3.85
CA ALA A 69 2.08 14.29 -5.12
C ALA A 69 2.21 13.31 -6.29
N GLU A 70 3.25 12.49 -6.28
CA GLU A 70 3.53 11.47 -7.30
C GLU A 70 3.03 10.06 -6.89
N GLY A 71 2.38 9.93 -5.74
CA GLY A 71 1.90 8.64 -5.24
C GLY A 71 2.98 7.71 -4.69
N LYS A 72 4.19 8.21 -4.38
CA LYS A 72 5.34 7.43 -3.88
C LYS A 72 5.19 6.91 -2.45
N GLY A 73 4.14 7.32 -1.77
CA GLY A 73 3.89 6.92 -0.40
C GLY A 73 4.68 7.71 0.64
N ASN A 74 4.44 7.38 1.89
CA ASN A 74 5.15 7.93 3.04
C ASN A 74 5.28 6.86 4.12
N GLN A 75 6.51 6.39 4.36
CA GLN A 75 6.79 5.32 5.32
C GLN A 75 6.44 5.71 6.77
N GLN A 76 6.60 6.98 7.14
CA GLN A 76 6.30 7.46 8.49
C GLN A 76 4.79 7.42 8.79
N LEU A 77 3.97 7.70 7.78
CA LEU A 77 2.52 7.64 7.87
C LEU A 77 1.95 6.24 7.60
N GLY A 78 2.79 5.29 7.20
CA GLY A 78 2.32 3.98 6.76
C GLY A 78 1.57 4.01 5.41
N ALA A 79 1.64 5.11 4.67
CA ALA A 79 1.00 5.25 3.37
C ALA A 79 1.84 4.57 2.28
N PRO A 80 1.30 3.54 1.58
CA PRO A 80 2.05 2.78 0.57
C PRO A 80 2.37 3.60 -0.68
N ASP A 81 3.41 3.16 -1.40
CA ASP A 81 3.70 3.59 -2.77
C ASP A 81 2.60 3.06 -3.69
N LEU A 82 1.94 3.95 -4.42
CA LEU A 82 0.88 3.63 -5.38
C LEU A 82 1.42 3.47 -6.81
N THR A 83 2.71 3.66 -7.01
CA THR A 83 3.36 3.55 -8.32
C THR A 83 3.97 2.17 -8.57
N ASP A 84 4.05 1.34 -7.55
CA ASP A 84 4.50 -0.04 -7.67
C ASP A 84 3.34 -1.00 -8.04
N ARG A 85 3.63 -2.30 -8.13
CA ARG A 85 2.63 -3.34 -8.44
C ARG A 85 2.26 -4.19 -7.23
N ILE A 86 2.58 -3.71 -6.03
CA ILE A 86 2.33 -4.44 -4.78
C ILE A 86 1.02 -3.95 -4.16
N TRP A 87 -0.01 -4.75 -4.25
CA TRP A 87 -1.35 -4.44 -3.78
C TRP A 87 -1.75 -5.34 -2.62
N LEU A 88 -1.85 -4.81 -1.42
CA LEU A 88 -2.20 -5.58 -0.21
C LEU A 88 -3.69 -5.96 -0.15
N HIS A 89 -4.56 -5.17 -0.77
CA HIS A 89 -6.01 -5.31 -0.68
C HIS A 89 -6.69 -5.59 -2.04
N GLY A 90 -5.90 -6.06 -3.02
CA GLY A 90 -6.37 -6.28 -4.39
C GLY A 90 -6.03 -5.10 -5.32
N SER A 91 -5.83 -5.42 -6.60
CA SER A 91 -5.33 -4.51 -7.64
C SER A 91 -6.38 -4.07 -8.64
N GLY A 92 -7.64 -4.35 -8.41
CA GLY A 92 -8.74 -3.97 -9.31
C GLY A 92 -9.40 -2.65 -8.94
N ILE A 93 -10.16 -2.08 -9.89
CA ILE A 93 -10.92 -0.84 -9.67
C ILE A 93 -11.79 -0.94 -8.41
N ASP A 94 -12.55 -2.02 -8.27
CA ASP A 94 -13.51 -2.16 -7.17
C ASP A 94 -12.80 -2.29 -5.81
N ALA A 95 -11.63 -2.93 -5.76
CA ALA A 95 -10.81 -3.00 -4.54
C ALA A 95 -10.31 -1.59 -4.14
N ILE A 96 -9.84 -0.78 -5.09
CA ILE A 96 -9.40 0.59 -4.81
C ILE A 96 -10.58 1.47 -4.40
N VAL A 97 -11.71 1.37 -5.10
CA VAL A 97 -12.96 2.07 -4.73
C VAL A 97 -13.39 1.72 -3.31
N GLU A 98 -13.32 0.43 -2.94
CA GLU A 98 -13.64 -0.01 -1.59
C GLU A 98 -12.69 0.60 -0.55
N VAL A 99 -11.38 0.64 -0.82
CA VAL A 99 -10.39 1.24 0.08
C VAL A 99 -10.65 2.73 0.27
N ILE A 100 -10.94 3.48 -0.80
CA ILE A 100 -11.26 4.91 -0.72
C ILE A 100 -12.56 5.13 0.06
N THR A 101 -13.54 4.25 -0.15
CA THR A 101 -14.89 4.39 0.43
C THR A 101 -14.94 4.04 1.92
N LYS A 102 -14.32 2.92 2.29
CA LYS A 102 -14.40 2.38 3.66
C LYS A 102 -13.19 2.75 4.51
N GLY A 103 -12.09 3.18 3.89
CA GLY A 103 -10.81 3.31 4.55
C GLY A 103 -10.17 1.98 4.90
N ARG A 104 -9.03 2.03 5.59
CA ARG A 104 -8.32 0.85 6.14
C ARG A 104 -7.63 1.22 7.44
N ASP A 105 -7.64 0.29 8.37
CA ASP A 105 -6.85 0.32 9.60
C ASP A 105 -6.02 -0.97 9.64
N ASN A 106 -4.74 -0.83 9.33
CA ASN A 106 -3.80 -1.95 9.25
C ASN A 106 -2.80 -1.85 10.40
N ARG A 107 -2.73 -2.89 11.22
CA ARG A 107 -1.84 -2.92 12.37
C ARG A 107 -0.92 -4.15 12.32
N MET A 108 0.38 -3.90 12.40
CA MET A 108 1.40 -4.88 12.69
C MET A 108 1.91 -4.63 14.11
N PRO A 109 1.77 -5.57 15.07
CA PRO A 109 2.26 -5.37 16.43
C PRO A 109 3.79 -5.31 16.47
N ALA A 110 4.32 -4.65 17.50
CA ALA A 110 5.76 -4.66 17.80
C ALA A 110 6.19 -6.05 18.30
N HIS A 111 7.35 -6.52 17.85
CA HIS A 111 7.85 -7.86 18.20
C HIS A 111 9.17 -7.81 18.99
N LYS A 112 9.73 -6.63 19.22
CA LYS A 112 11.05 -6.49 19.87
C LYS A 112 11.10 -7.11 21.27
N GLU A 113 10.09 -6.86 22.10
CA GLU A 113 10.04 -7.40 23.47
C GLU A 113 9.95 -8.92 23.48
N PHE A 114 9.22 -9.50 22.55
CA PHE A 114 9.04 -10.95 22.43
C PHE A 114 10.24 -11.65 21.80
N LEU A 115 10.87 -11.05 20.78
CA LEU A 115 11.93 -11.69 20.00
C LEU A 115 13.33 -11.36 20.49
N GLY A 116 13.53 -10.16 21.00
CA GLY A 116 14.84 -9.58 21.26
C GLY A 116 15.56 -9.10 20.02
N ASP A 117 16.56 -8.22 20.18
CA ASP A 117 17.23 -7.53 19.07
C ASP A 117 17.92 -8.49 18.07
N ALA A 118 18.51 -9.59 18.57
CA ALA A 118 19.21 -10.55 17.73
C ALA A 118 18.25 -11.26 16.74
N LYS A 119 17.09 -11.73 17.21
CA LYS A 119 16.10 -12.39 16.35
C LYS A 119 15.44 -11.41 15.40
N VAL A 120 15.17 -10.18 15.84
CA VAL A 120 14.66 -9.10 14.98
C VAL A 120 15.63 -8.85 13.82
N HIS A 121 16.94 -8.80 14.08
CA HIS A 121 17.96 -8.61 13.06
C HIS A 121 17.99 -9.77 12.04
N LEU A 122 17.97 -11.02 12.53
CA LEU A 122 17.92 -12.21 11.67
C LEU A 122 16.68 -12.26 10.81
N LEU A 123 15.50 -11.95 11.39
CA LEU A 123 14.25 -11.91 10.65
C LEU A 123 14.24 -10.80 9.59
N ALA A 124 14.80 -9.63 9.89
CA ALA A 124 14.91 -8.56 8.90
C ALA A 124 15.76 -9.00 7.70
N GLY A 125 16.88 -9.70 7.95
CA GLY A 125 17.71 -10.28 6.90
C GLY A 125 16.98 -11.33 6.08
N TYR A 126 16.21 -12.21 6.72
CA TYR A 126 15.40 -13.22 6.06
C TYR A 126 14.33 -12.58 5.15
N VAL A 127 13.54 -11.63 5.67
CA VAL A 127 12.49 -10.92 4.91
C VAL A 127 13.10 -10.18 3.71
N LEU A 128 14.26 -9.53 3.90
CA LEU A 128 14.98 -8.89 2.80
C LEU A 128 15.40 -9.91 1.73
N GLY A 129 15.81 -11.12 2.14
CA GLY A 129 16.15 -12.22 1.25
C GLY A 129 14.99 -12.66 0.37
N LEU A 130 13.77 -12.73 0.92
CA LEU A 130 12.56 -13.14 0.19
C LEU A 130 12.27 -12.23 -1.03
N SER A 131 12.65 -10.96 -0.98
CA SER A 131 12.46 -10.03 -2.10
C SER A 131 13.45 -10.23 -3.24
N LYS A 132 14.53 -10.98 -3.00
CA LYS A 132 15.59 -11.26 -3.98
C LYS A 132 15.43 -12.60 -4.67
N GLU A 133 14.58 -13.48 -4.14
CA GLU A 133 14.28 -14.75 -4.78
C GLU A 133 13.25 -14.58 -5.90
N PRO A 134 13.41 -15.23 -7.06
CA PRO A 134 12.33 -15.35 -8.04
C PRO A 134 11.13 -15.96 -7.32
N SER A 135 9.95 -15.36 -7.46
CA SER A 135 8.73 -15.82 -6.81
C SER A 135 8.58 -17.33 -6.96
N ALA A 136 8.79 -18.09 -5.87
CA ALA A 136 8.48 -19.50 -5.85
C ALA A 136 7.02 -19.71 -6.27
N PRO A 137 6.70 -20.73 -7.07
CA PRO A 137 5.31 -20.99 -7.45
C PRO A 137 4.48 -21.15 -6.18
N LYS A 138 3.38 -20.40 -6.09
CA LYS A 138 2.45 -20.50 -4.95
C LYS A 138 2.07 -21.97 -4.79
N PRO A 139 2.16 -22.53 -3.57
CA PRO A 139 1.67 -23.89 -3.34
C PRO A 139 0.20 -23.92 -3.71
N THR A 140 -0.16 -24.73 -4.70
CA THR A 140 -1.53 -25.06 -5.01
C THR A 140 -2.05 -25.86 -3.83
N LEU A 141 -2.84 -25.22 -2.96
CA LEU A 141 -3.66 -25.94 -1.99
C LEU A 141 -4.59 -26.83 -2.81
N GLY A 142 -4.27 -28.14 -2.83
CA GLY A 142 -5.13 -29.15 -3.40
C GLY A 142 -6.53 -29.05 -2.79
N LYS A 143 -7.54 -29.25 -3.66
CA LYS A 143 -8.95 -29.32 -3.27
C LYS A 143 -9.21 -30.47 -2.31
#